data_edb9168e8517082389f69ab39d2c62e4
#
_entry.id   edb9168e8517082389f69ab39d2c62e4
#
_cell.length_a   1.000
_cell.length_b   1.000
_cell.length_c   1.000
_cell.angle_alpha   90.00
_cell.angle_beta   90.00
_cell.angle_gamma   90.00
#
_symmetry.space_group_name_H-M   'P 1'
#
loop_
_entity.id
_entity.type
_entity.pdbx_description
1 polymer ?
#
loop_
_entity_poly.entity_id
_entity_poly.type
_entity_poly.pdbx_seq_one_letter_code
_entity_poly.pdbx_strand_id
1 'polypeptide(L)'
;PYAGVNSAAANIVNVPLAAGSNGEAFREAIENHWLPRLEAFAPQLILISAGFDAHQADDMASLNLVDADFAWVTRCVCEQAEESAEGRIVSTLEGGYELRALARSVEAHIKAFLG
;
A
#
# COMPACT_ATOMS: atom_id res chain seq x y z
N PRO A 1 -17.45 -11.73 2.88
CA PRO A 1 -16.98 -12.40 1.68
C PRO A 1 -15.87 -11.62 0.99
N TYR A 2 -14.91 -12.33 0.47
CA TYR A 2 -13.78 -11.78 -0.23
C TYR A 2 -14.19 -11.27 -1.61
N ALA A 3 -13.81 -10.04 -1.95
CA ALA A 3 -14.05 -9.47 -3.26
C ALA A 3 -12.71 -9.27 -3.98
N GLY A 4 -12.52 -9.87 -5.16
CA GLY A 4 -11.33 -9.74 -5.97
C GLY A 4 -11.41 -8.57 -6.95
N VAL A 5 -10.36 -8.43 -7.78
CA VAL A 5 -10.28 -7.35 -8.78
C VAL A 5 -11.44 -7.36 -9.78
N ASN A 6 -12.04 -8.52 -9.99
CA ASN A 6 -13.19 -8.69 -10.89
C ASN A 6 -14.53 -8.72 -10.14
N SER A 7 -14.55 -8.21 -8.91
CA SER A 7 -15.75 -8.16 -8.10
C SER A 7 -16.83 -7.30 -8.76
N ALA A 8 -18.08 -7.67 -8.57
CA ALA A 8 -19.22 -6.85 -8.94
C ALA A 8 -19.35 -5.59 -8.07
N ALA A 9 -18.69 -5.57 -6.90
CA ALA A 9 -18.64 -4.39 -6.03
C ALA A 9 -17.66 -3.37 -6.61
N ALA A 10 -18.16 -2.34 -7.25
CA ALA A 10 -17.36 -1.36 -7.98
C ALA A 10 -16.42 -0.55 -7.08
N ASN A 11 -16.67 -0.51 -5.77
CA ASN A 11 -15.88 0.24 -4.79
C ASN A 11 -14.86 -0.62 -4.04
N ILE A 12 -14.67 -1.89 -4.43
CA ILE A 12 -13.71 -2.79 -3.80
C ILE A 12 -12.73 -3.30 -4.86
N VAL A 13 -11.44 -3.11 -4.60
CA VAL A 13 -10.37 -3.57 -5.50
C VAL A 13 -9.37 -4.38 -4.68
N ASN A 14 -9.42 -5.69 -4.82
CA ASN A 14 -8.45 -6.60 -4.21
C ASN A 14 -7.51 -7.10 -5.30
N VAL A 15 -6.21 -6.98 -5.06
CA VAL A 15 -5.18 -7.41 -6.02
C VAL A 15 -4.30 -8.45 -5.35
N PRO A 16 -4.64 -9.74 -5.47
CA PRO A 16 -3.80 -10.80 -4.92
C PRO A 16 -2.47 -10.90 -5.68
N LEU A 17 -1.38 -11.06 -4.94
CA LEU A 17 -0.06 -11.26 -5.50
C LEU A 17 0.38 -12.71 -5.26
N ALA A 18 1.03 -13.31 -6.26
CA ALA A 18 1.58 -14.66 -6.13
C ALA A 18 2.69 -14.67 -5.07
N ALA A 19 2.84 -15.79 -4.36
CA ALA A 19 3.95 -15.97 -3.41
C ALA A 19 5.29 -15.69 -4.11
N GLY A 20 6.16 -14.96 -3.44
CA GLY A 20 7.47 -14.58 -3.98
C GLY A 20 7.47 -13.30 -4.81
N SER A 21 6.32 -12.66 -5.01
CA SER A 21 6.25 -11.39 -5.75
C SER A 21 7.14 -10.33 -5.12
N ASN A 22 7.86 -9.61 -5.97
CA ASN A 22 8.80 -8.56 -5.56
C ASN A 22 8.20 -7.16 -5.73
N GLY A 23 9.01 -6.13 -5.48
CA GLY A 23 8.60 -4.73 -5.59
C GLY A 23 8.13 -4.35 -6.99
N GLU A 24 8.73 -4.90 -8.05
CA GLU A 24 8.30 -4.63 -9.42
C GLU A 24 6.87 -5.10 -9.65
N ALA A 25 6.56 -6.34 -9.26
CA ALA A 25 5.22 -6.89 -9.38
C ALA A 25 4.21 -6.11 -8.53
N PHE A 26 4.61 -5.70 -7.33
CA PHE A 26 3.79 -4.90 -6.44
C PHE A 26 3.46 -3.53 -7.06
N ARG A 27 4.49 -2.82 -7.55
CA ARG A 27 4.29 -1.49 -8.16
C ARG A 27 3.41 -1.55 -9.40
N GLU A 28 3.62 -2.56 -10.23
CA GLU A 28 2.78 -2.79 -11.41
C GLU A 28 1.32 -3.01 -11.01
N ALA A 29 1.07 -3.81 -9.97
CA ALA A 29 -0.28 -4.04 -9.47
C ALA A 29 -0.95 -2.75 -8.98
N ILE A 30 -0.21 -1.92 -8.23
CA ILE A 30 -0.70 -0.63 -7.73
C ILE A 30 -1.02 0.30 -8.91
N GLU A 31 -0.11 0.44 -9.85
CA GLU A 31 -0.27 1.33 -11.00
C GLU A 31 -1.41 0.92 -11.92
N ASN A 32 -1.62 -0.38 -12.12
CA ASN A 32 -2.62 -0.89 -13.04
C ASN A 32 -4.02 -1.01 -12.44
N HIS A 33 -4.11 -1.22 -11.12
CA HIS A 33 -5.39 -1.52 -10.48
C HIS A 33 -5.83 -0.50 -9.43
N TRP A 34 -4.95 -0.08 -8.54
CA TRP A 34 -5.33 0.81 -7.45
C TRP A 34 -5.36 2.29 -7.85
N LEU A 35 -4.28 2.78 -8.44
CA LEU A 35 -4.16 4.20 -8.73
C LEU A 35 -5.24 4.71 -9.68
N PRO A 36 -5.59 4.01 -10.79
CA PRO A 36 -6.67 4.47 -11.66
C PRO A 36 -8.02 4.54 -10.96
N ARG A 37 -8.30 3.55 -10.08
CA ARG A 37 -9.56 3.50 -9.33
C ARG A 37 -9.61 4.57 -8.24
N LEU A 38 -8.49 4.79 -7.57
CA LEU A 38 -8.37 5.80 -6.53
C LEU A 38 -8.54 7.20 -7.13
N GLU A 39 -7.91 7.46 -8.26
CA GLU A 39 -8.04 8.73 -8.98
C GLU A 39 -9.49 8.98 -9.42
N ALA A 40 -10.14 7.97 -10.00
CA ALA A 40 -11.53 8.08 -10.44
C ALA A 40 -12.49 8.29 -9.29
N PHE A 41 -12.23 7.67 -8.14
CA PHE A 41 -13.07 7.82 -6.94
C PHE A 41 -12.91 9.21 -6.30
N ALA A 42 -11.72 9.80 -6.40
CA ALA A 42 -11.37 11.10 -5.83
C ALA A 42 -11.75 11.21 -4.33
N PRO A 43 -11.14 10.40 -3.45
CA PRO A 43 -11.52 10.36 -2.04
C PRO A 43 -11.28 11.69 -1.33
N GLN A 44 -12.14 12.03 -0.39
CA GLN A 44 -12.02 13.23 0.45
C GLN A 44 -11.29 12.94 1.77
N LEU A 45 -11.04 11.68 2.08
CA LEU A 45 -10.27 11.20 3.22
C LEU A 45 -9.72 9.82 2.86
N ILE A 46 -8.45 9.56 3.17
CA ILE A 46 -7.83 8.27 2.94
C ILE A 46 -7.46 7.64 4.27
N LEU A 47 -7.89 6.41 4.47
CA LEU A 47 -7.51 5.61 5.64
C LEU A 47 -6.62 4.46 5.17
N ILE A 48 -5.46 4.30 5.80
CA ILE A 48 -4.51 3.25 5.45
C ILE A 48 -4.43 2.24 6.60
N SER A 49 -4.73 0.97 6.30
CA SER A 49 -4.34 -0.14 7.15
C SER A 49 -2.94 -0.55 6.71
N ALA A 50 -1.94 -0.06 7.42
CA ALA A 50 -0.54 -0.18 7.00
C ALA A 50 0.11 -1.44 7.58
N GLY A 51 0.22 -2.49 6.75
CA GLY A 51 0.93 -3.71 7.07
C GLY A 51 2.29 -3.74 6.39
N PHE A 52 3.30 -4.24 7.09
CA PHE A 52 4.68 -4.31 6.60
C PHE A 52 5.23 -5.74 6.56
N ASP A 53 4.36 -6.73 6.71
CA ASP A 53 4.72 -8.14 6.67
C ASP A 53 4.99 -8.66 5.25
N ALA A 54 4.74 -7.85 4.22
CA ALA A 54 5.13 -8.15 2.85
C ALA A 54 6.63 -7.95 2.59
N HIS A 55 7.40 -7.44 3.56
CA HIS A 55 8.84 -7.26 3.43
C HIS A 55 9.56 -8.60 3.22
N GLN A 56 10.61 -8.60 2.38
CA GLN A 56 11.36 -9.84 2.08
C GLN A 56 11.98 -10.50 3.32
N ALA A 57 12.24 -9.74 4.38
CA ALA A 57 12.79 -10.27 5.63
C ALA A 57 11.73 -10.86 6.55
N ASP A 58 10.45 -10.68 6.24
CA ASP A 58 9.32 -11.21 7.00
C ASP A 58 8.79 -12.47 6.32
N ASP A 59 8.54 -13.53 7.07
CA ASP A 59 8.10 -14.80 6.50
C ASP A 59 6.58 -14.99 6.51
N MET A 60 5.82 -14.04 7.04
CA MET A 60 4.38 -14.20 7.23
C MET A 60 3.57 -14.10 5.93
N ALA A 61 3.91 -13.18 5.03
CA ALA A 61 3.16 -12.98 3.80
C ALA A 61 3.76 -13.65 2.57
N SER A 62 4.98 -14.19 2.66
CA SER A 62 5.69 -14.83 1.56
C SER A 62 5.88 -13.93 0.34
N LEU A 63 6.08 -12.63 0.57
CA LEU A 63 6.38 -11.64 -0.46
C LEU A 63 7.79 -11.10 -0.29
N ASN A 64 8.29 -10.37 -1.29
CA ASN A 64 9.66 -9.89 -1.33
C ASN A 64 9.75 -8.38 -1.57
N LEU A 65 8.97 -7.60 -0.82
CA LEU A 65 9.06 -6.15 -0.86
C LEU A 65 10.25 -5.67 -0.02
N VAL A 66 10.71 -4.47 -0.34
CA VAL A 66 11.78 -3.78 0.41
C VAL A 66 11.28 -2.44 0.93
N ASP A 67 12.06 -1.81 1.80
CA ASP A 67 11.69 -0.53 2.42
C ASP A 67 11.24 0.52 1.40
N ALA A 68 11.96 0.59 0.27
CA ALA A 68 11.68 1.55 -0.79
C ALA A 68 10.29 1.36 -1.43
N ASP A 69 9.77 0.14 -1.43
CA ASP A 69 8.45 -0.13 -1.99
C ASP A 69 7.35 0.49 -1.12
N PHE A 70 7.51 0.42 0.19
CA PHE A 70 6.57 1.04 1.12
C PHE A 70 6.63 2.57 1.04
N ALA A 71 7.83 3.14 0.89
CA ALA A 71 7.98 4.57 0.67
C ALA A 71 7.30 5.00 -0.63
N TRP A 72 7.48 4.23 -1.69
CA TRP A 72 6.90 4.53 -3.00
C TRP A 72 5.36 4.54 -2.97
N VAL A 73 4.73 3.50 -2.44
CA VAL A 73 3.27 3.44 -2.40
C VAL A 73 2.70 4.52 -1.49
N THR A 74 3.39 4.84 -0.40
CA THR A 74 2.98 5.92 0.49
C THR A 74 3.00 7.26 -0.23
N ARG A 75 4.04 7.53 -1.02
CA ARG A 75 4.08 8.76 -1.84
C ARG A 75 2.94 8.82 -2.85
N CYS A 76 2.61 7.71 -3.49
CA CYS A 76 1.49 7.65 -4.42
C CYS A 76 0.16 8.02 -3.73
N VAL A 77 -0.05 7.50 -2.53
CA VAL A 77 -1.25 7.79 -1.75
C VAL A 77 -1.27 9.26 -1.32
N CYS A 78 -0.13 9.81 -0.91
CA CYS A 78 0.00 11.22 -0.54
C CYS A 78 -0.33 12.14 -1.71
N GLU A 79 0.16 11.83 -2.90
CA GLU A 79 -0.14 12.60 -4.11
C GLU A 79 -1.65 12.61 -4.40
N GLN A 80 -2.31 11.47 -4.26
CA GLN A 80 -3.76 11.41 -4.43
C GLN A 80 -4.49 12.22 -3.35
N ALA A 81 -4.02 12.16 -2.12
CA ALA A 81 -4.62 12.95 -1.03
C ALA A 81 -4.51 14.45 -1.29
N GLU A 82 -3.37 14.91 -1.83
CA GLU A 82 -3.21 16.32 -2.21
C GLU A 82 -4.22 16.74 -3.29
N GLU A 83 -4.50 15.85 -4.24
CA GLU A 83 -5.41 16.16 -5.35
C GLU A 83 -6.88 16.24 -4.92
N SER A 84 -7.33 15.34 -4.05
CA SER A 84 -8.77 15.20 -3.78
C SER A 84 -9.16 15.26 -2.31
N ALA A 85 -8.21 15.09 -1.37
CA ALA A 85 -8.52 14.96 0.06
C ALA A 85 -7.91 16.07 0.92
N GLU A 86 -7.38 17.13 0.31
CA GLU A 86 -6.70 18.22 1.03
C GLU A 86 -5.60 17.70 1.97
N GLY A 87 -4.91 16.63 1.55
CA GLY A 87 -3.85 16.02 2.34
C GLY A 87 -4.33 15.15 3.50
N ARG A 88 -5.62 14.87 3.62
CA ARG A 88 -6.17 14.13 4.76
C ARG A 88 -5.92 12.64 4.63
N ILE A 89 -4.98 12.13 5.41
CA ILE A 89 -4.64 10.70 5.49
C ILE A 89 -4.53 10.31 6.96
N VAL A 90 -5.09 9.17 7.31
CA VAL A 90 -4.87 8.52 8.60
C VAL A 90 -4.30 7.14 8.35
N SER A 91 -3.21 6.80 9.01
CA SER A 91 -2.57 5.50 8.87
C SER A 91 -2.53 4.77 10.20
N THR A 92 -2.91 3.50 10.19
CA THR A 92 -2.90 2.62 11.36
C THR A 92 -1.99 1.43 11.08
N LEU A 93 -1.07 1.14 12.01
CA LEU A 93 -0.21 -0.03 11.91
C LEU A 93 -1.03 -1.31 12.08
N GLU A 94 -0.83 -2.24 11.17
CA GLU A 94 -1.44 -3.57 11.23
C GLU A 94 -0.36 -4.64 11.41
N GLY A 95 0.12 -5.27 10.32
CA GLY A 95 1.10 -6.35 10.36
C GLY A 95 2.54 -5.87 10.22
N GLY A 96 3.45 -6.80 10.48
CA GLY A 96 4.89 -6.60 10.42
C GLY A 96 5.53 -7.29 11.62
N TYR A 97 6.27 -8.37 11.38
CA TYR A 97 6.71 -9.29 12.44
C TYR A 97 8.22 -9.50 12.50
N GLU A 98 8.95 -9.10 11.48
CA GLU A 98 10.39 -9.03 11.54
C GLU A 98 10.75 -7.60 12.01
N LEU A 99 11.20 -7.47 13.26
CA LEU A 99 11.27 -6.17 13.95
C LEU A 99 12.20 -5.15 13.30
N ARG A 100 13.33 -5.58 12.74
CA ARG A 100 14.27 -4.66 12.07
C ARG A 100 13.70 -4.13 10.76
N ALA A 101 13.10 -5.03 9.96
CA ALA A 101 12.44 -4.64 8.73
C ALA A 101 11.22 -3.76 9.01
N LEU A 102 10.46 -4.08 10.04
CA LEU A 102 9.32 -3.27 10.48
C LEU A 102 9.77 -1.84 10.81
N ALA A 103 10.83 -1.69 11.60
CA ALA A 103 11.34 -0.37 11.98
C ALA A 103 11.75 0.45 10.76
N ARG A 104 12.50 -0.14 9.81
CA ARG A 104 12.91 0.55 8.59
C ARG A 104 11.73 0.90 7.69
N SER A 105 10.79 -0.02 7.57
CA SER A 105 9.62 0.17 6.71
C SER A 105 8.68 1.25 7.26
N VAL A 106 8.47 1.27 8.57
CA VAL A 106 7.68 2.32 9.23
C VAL A 106 8.39 3.67 9.09
N GLU A 107 9.71 3.71 9.25
CA GLU A 107 10.49 4.93 9.03
C GLU A 107 10.31 5.44 7.61
N ALA A 108 10.42 4.56 6.61
CA ALA A 108 10.23 4.93 5.20
C ALA A 108 8.82 5.45 4.94
N HIS A 109 7.82 4.83 5.54
CA HIS A 109 6.43 5.22 5.46
C HIS A 109 6.21 6.63 6.05
N ILE A 110 6.71 6.87 7.25
CA ILE A 110 6.57 8.17 7.92
C ILE A 110 7.34 9.26 7.15
N LYS A 111 8.54 8.99 6.69
CA LYS A 111 9.31 9.96 5.90
C LYS A 111 8.57 10.35 4.62
N ALA A 112 7.87 9.43 3.99
CA ALA A 112 7.07 9.72 2.81
C ALA A 112 5.91 10.67 3.12
N PHE A 113 5.30 10.57 4.31
CA PHE A 113 4.28 11.53 4.75
C PHE A 113 4.84 12.94 4.97
N LEU A 114 6.08 13.03 5.42
CA LEU A 114 6.70 14.31 5.72
C LEU A 114 7.24 15.01 4.47
N GLY A 115 7.28 14.33 3.37
CA GLY A 115 7.82 14.82 2.11
C GLY A 115 9.30 14.58 2.00
#